data_a935eb949ed34018885d13c154d27506
#
_entry.id   a935eb949ed34018885d13c154d27506
#
_cell.length_a   1.000
_cell.length_b   1.000
_cell.length_c   1.000
_cell.angle_alpha   90.00
_cell.angle_beta   90.00
_cell.angle_gamma   90.00
#
_symmetry.space_group_name_H-M   'P 1'
#
loop_
_entity.id
_entity.type
_entity.pdbx_description
1 polymer ?
#
loop_
_entity_poly.entity_id
_entity_poly.type
_entity_poly.pdbx_seq_one_letter_code
_entity_poly.pdbx_strand_id
1 'polypeptide(L)'
;MKRITDVKLVLLVISLVTLLGTTILSTNTQAVKFTASMSGDQVTPPTESSMNGTASFRTTSHDTVIKYKIKVSGSSDVTSADIHLGEMGHNGETVVDLLNDSKKNGIRQETSIRGNINSSDLKGSLEGKVLTDLILAMKNGTTYINIDTPYHENGEIRGQIIKLDSINLTKVN
;
A
#
# COMPACT_ATOMS: atom_id res chain seq x y z
N MET A 1 12.95 -13.62 67.30
CA MET A 1 13.01 -14.62 66.19
C MET A 1 11.91 -14.51 65.12
N LYS A 2 11.04 -13.50 65.13
CA LYS A 2 9.94 -13.31 64.12
C LYS A 2 10.31 -12.50 62.88
N ARG A 3 11.36 -11.69 62.92
CA ARG A 3 11.69 -10.76 61.80
C ARG A 3 12.38 -11.37 60.60
N ILE A 4 13.03 -12.51 60.70
CA ILE A 4 13.82 -13.13 59.62
C ILE A 4 12.91 -13.95 58.69
N THR A 5 11.79 -14.48 59.18
CA THR A 5 10.80 -15.19 58.41
C THR A 5 10.02 -14.25 57.46
N ASP A 6 9.72 -13.02 57.92
CA ASP A 6 8.99 -12.04 57.14
C ASP A 6 9.79 -11.48 55.95
N VAL A 7 11.12 -11.30 56.16
CA VAL A 7 12.03 -10.86 55.08
C VAL A 7 12.19 -11.91 53.98
N LYS A 8 12.29 -13.18 54.39
CA LYS A 8 12.39 -14.29 53.41
C LYS A 8 11.12 -14.49 52.61
N LEU A 9 9.96 -14.30 53.27
CA LEU A 9 8.67 -14.36 52.59
C LEU A 9 8.48 -13.21 51.61
N VAL A 10 8.87 -11.98 51.97
CA VAL A 10 8.81 -10.79 51.09
C VAL A 10 9.74 -10.93 49.90
N LEU A 11 10.98 -11.43 50.12
CA LEU A 11 11.90 -11.69 49.02
C LEU A 11 11.43 -12.78 48.07
N LEU A 12 10.73 -13.82 48.57
CA LEU A 12 10.17 -14.88 47.75
C LEU A 12 8.96 -14.40 46.92
N VAL A 13 8.14 -13.49 47.45
CA VAL A 13 7.04 -12.87 46.73
C VAL A 13 7.54 -11.90 45.64
N ILE A 14 8.59 -11.12 45.94
CA ILE A 14 9.21 -10.22 44.96
C ILE A 14 9.86 -11.02 43.83
N SER A 15 10.52 -12.18 44.13
CA SER A 15 11.08 -13.07 43.11
C SER A 15 10.00 -13.72 42.24
N LEU A 16 8.82 -14.00 42.76
CA LEU A 16 7.74 -14.59 42.01
C LEU A 16 7.03 -13.57 41.09
N VAL A 17 6.96 -12.31 41.47
CA VAL A 17 6.37 -11.22 40.66
C VAL A 17 7.27 -10.84 39.47
N THR A 18 8.60 -10.99 39.60
CA THR A 18 9.52 -10.72 38.48
C THR A 18 9.56 -11.86 37.44
N LEU A 19 9.03 -13.03 37.76
CA LEU A 19 8.96 -14.17 36.84
C LEU A 19 7.63 -14.25 36.05
N LEU A 20 6.65 -13.38 36.35
CA LEU A 20 5.52 -13.14 35.45
C LEU A 20 6.06 -12.31 34.28
N GLY A 21 6.75 -13.01 33.37
CA GLY A 21 7.41 -12.48 32.20
C GLY A 21 6.47 -11.57 31.45
N THR A 22 6.95 -10.39 31.15
CA THR A 22 6.44 -9.58 30.06
C THR A 22 6.52 -10.42 28.79
N THR A 23 5.45 -11.14 28.48
CA THR A 23 5.26 -11.65 27.13
C THR A 23 5.12 -10.43 26.23
N ILE A 24 6.25 -10.01 25.67
CA ILE A 24 6.23 -9.05 24.57
C ILE A 24 5.49 -9.80 23.46
N LEU A 25 4.20 -9.51 23.29
CA LEU A 25 3.48 -9.87 22.07
C LEU A 25 4.19 -9.11 20.94
N SER A 26 5.17 -9.77 20.31
CA SER A 26 5.69 -9.31 19.02
C SER A 26 4.52 -9.42 18.05
N THR A 27 3.79 -8.33 17.84
CA THR A 27 2.85 -8.22 16.74
C THR A 27 3.67 -8.24 15.47
N ASN A 28 3.88 -9.43 14.93
CA ASN A 28 4.54 -9.61 13.65
C ASN A 28 3.55 -9.12 12.58
N THR A 29 3.59 -7.82 12.30
CA THR A 29 2.74 -7.20 11.27
C THR A 29 3.20 -7.75 9.92
N GLN A 30 2.47 -8.72 9.42
CA GLN A 30 2.74 -9.31 8.11
C GLN A 30 2.55 -8.27 7.03
N ALA A 31 3.51 -8.21 6.08
CA ALA A 31 3.43 -7.30 4.95
C ALA A 31 2.14 -7.52 4.15
N VAL A 32 1.34 -6.48 3.99
CA VAL A 32 0.10 -6.52 3.22
C VAL A 32 0.44 -6.34 1.74
N LYS A 33 -0.26 -7.10 0.88
CA LYS A 33 -0.12 -7.02 -0.57
C LYS A 33 -1.40 -6.50 -1.19
N PHE A 34 -1.24 -5.68 -2.24
CA PHE A 34 -2.34 -5.17 -3.05
C PHE A 34 -1.99 -5.32 -4.53
N THR A 35 -3.03 -5.34 -5.36
CA THR A 35 -2.91 -5.37 -6.82
C THR A 35 -3.96 -4.48 -7.46
N ALA A 36 -3.68 -4.05 -8.70
CA ALA A 36 -4.65 -3.44 -9.57
C ALA A 36 -4.45 -3.97 -10.99
N SER A 37 -5.53 -4.27 -11.69
CA SER A 37 -5.56 -4.50 -13.14
C SER A 37 -6.15 -3.25 -13.78
N MET A 38 -5.46 -2.68 -14.77
CA MET A 38 -5.79 -1.38 -15.36
C MET A 38 -6.22 -1.56 -16.81
N SER A 39 -7.28 -0.85 -17.20
CA SER A 39 -7.83 -0.82 -18.55
C SER A 39 -8.58 0.49 -18.80
N GLY A 40 -8.86 0.81 -20.07
CA GLY A 40 -9.56 2.04 -20.45
C GLY A 40 -11.02 2.05 -20.01
N ASP A 41 -11.68 0.90 -19.97
CA ASP A 41 -13.08 0.75 -19.53
C ASP A 41 -13.30 1.06 -18.04
N GLN A 42 -12.26 1.06 -17.23
CA GLN A 42 -12.32 1.43 -15.81
C GLN A 42 -12.12 2.94 -15.58
N VAL A 43 -11.69 3.70 -16.58
CA VAL A 43 -11.59 5.17 -16.49
C VAL A 43 -13.00 5.77 -16.38
N THR A 44 -13.13 6.94 -15.80
CA THR A 44 -14.43 7.61 -15.63
C THR A 44 -14.35 9.04 -16.17
N PRO A 45 -15.01 9.31 -17.34
CA PRO A 45 -15.69 8.36 -18.23
C PRO A 45 -14.71 7.39 -18.93
N PRO A 46 -15.18 6.22 -19.43
CA PRO A 46 -14.32 5.24 -20.09
C PRO A 46 -13.61 5.77 -21.33
N THR A 47 -12.43 5.24 -21.61
CA THR A 47 -11.62 5.54 -22.81
C THR A 47 -11.56 4.34 -23.74
N GLU A 48 -11.47 4.60 -25.05
CA GLU A 48 -11.26 3.59 -26.12
C GLU A 48 -9.77 3.17 -26.21
N SER A 49 -9.13 2.99 -25.06
CA SER A 49 -7.72 2.64 -25.01
C SER A 49 -7.49 1.15 -25.23
N SER A 50 -6.52 0.82 -26.09
CA SER A 50 -5.98 -0.54 -26.19
C SER A 50 -4.89 -0.85 -25.18
N MET A 51 -4.46 0.15 -24.38
CA MET A 51 -3.50 -0.03 -23.32
C MET A 51 -4.11 -0.84 -22.19
N ASN A 52 -3.26 -1.60 -21.52
CA ASN A 52 -3.58 -2.27 -20.27
C ASN A 52 -2.37 -2.29 -19.33
N GLY A 53 -2.62 -2.56 -18.08
CA GLY A 53 -1.53 -2.61 -17.11
C GLY A 53 -1.87 -3.38 -15.85
N THR A 54 -0.84 -3.62 -15.07
CA THR A 54 -0.98 -4.19 -13.73
C THR A 54 -0.10 -3.43 -12.75
N ALA A 55 -0.61 -3.21 -11.55
CA ALA A 55 0.17 -2.68 -10.45
C ALA A 55 0.16 -3.66 -9.28
N SER A 56 1.28 -3.71 -8.56
CA SER A 56 1.42 -4.46 -7.32
C SER A 56 2.06 -3.59 -6.27
N PHE A 57 1.52 -3.67 -5.05
CA PHE A 57 2.01 -2.92 -3.90
C PHE A 57 2.24 -3.89 -2.74
N ARG A 58 3.26 -3.60 -1.93
CA ARG A 58 3.58 -4.40 -0.76
C ARG A 58 4.10 -3.50 0.35
N THR A 59 3.47 -3.55 1.52
CA THR A 59 3.98 -2.86 2.71
C THR A 59 5.22 -3.58 3.27
N THR A 60 6.06 -2.84 3.99
CA THR A 60 7.08 -3.43 4.86
C THR A 60 6.44 -3.93 6.15
N SER A 61 7.18 -4.72 6.94
CA SER A 61 6.70 -5.30 8.20
C SER A 61 6.28 -4.28 9.27
N HIS A 62 6.70 -3.02 9.13
CA HIS A 62 6.35 -1.93 10.05
C HIS A 62 5.45 -0.87 9.39
N ASP A 63 4.93 -1.13 8.20
CA ASP A 63 4.05 -0.22 7.43
C ASP A 63 4.64 1.19 7.21
N THR A 64 5.98 1.29 7.18
CA THR A 64 6.70 2.57 6.97
C THR A 64 7.04 2.85 5.52
N VAL A 65 6.95 1.83 4.65
CA VAL A 65 7.22 1.93 3.22
C VAL A 65 6.25 1.01 2.47
N ILE A 66 5.70 1.50 1.37
CA ILE A 66 5.01 0.68 0.36
C ILE A 66 5.93 0.57 -0.86
N LYS A 67 6.37 -0.64 -1.19
CA LYS A 67 7.07 -0.92 -2.44
C LYS A 67 6.05 -1.14 -3.54
N TYR A 68 6.26 -0.53 -4.71
CA TYR A 68 5.38 -0.72 -5.85
C TYR A 68 6.12 -1.14 -7.12
N LYS A 69 5.37 -1.81 -7.99
CA LYS A 69 5.77 -2.15 -9.35
C LYS A 69 4.54 -2.04 -10.24
N ILE A 70 4.67 -1.24 -11.30
CA ILE A 70 3.67 -1.06 -12.34
C ILE A 70 4.24 -1.64 -13.63
N LYS A 71 3.43 -2.36 -14.38
CA LYS A 71 3.70 -2.78 -15.75
C LYS A 71 2.59 -2.24 -16.63
N VAL A 72 2.96 -1.61 -17.71
CA VAL A 72 2.05 -1.08 -18.72
C VAL A 72 2.44 -1.65 -20.06
N SER A 73 1.46 -2.05 -20.86
CA SER A 73 1.62 -2.49 -22.25
C SER A 73 0.67 -1.67 -23.14
N GLY A 74 1.15 -1.30 -24.31
CA GLY A 74 0.43 -0.48 -25.29
C GLY A 74 1.34 0.47 -26.03
N SER A 75 0.78 1.30 -26.90
CA SER A 75 1.51 2.09 -27.88
C SER A 75 1.81 3.54 -27.49
N SER A 76 1.31 4.01 -26.34
CA SER A 76 1.44 5.42 -25.93
C SER A 76 2.49 5.62 -24.83
N ASP A 77 3.12 6.79 -24.87
CA ASP A 77 4.06 7.21 -23.83
C ASP A 77 3.29 7.55 -22.54
N VAL A 78 3.75 7.06 -21.39
CA VAL A 78 3.17 7.39 -20.10
C VAL A 78 3.70 8.77 -19.64
N THR A 79 2.80 9.69 -19.33
CA THR A 79 3.12 11.03 -18.81
C THR A 79 2.94 11.15 -17.31
N SER A 80 1.99 10.38 -16.74
CA SER A 80 1.77 10.31 -15.30
C SER A 80 1.36 8.92 -14.85
N ALA A 81 1.62 8.62 -13.59
CA ALA A 81 1.14 7.43 -12.88
C ALA A 81 0.88 7.83 -11.42
N ASP A 82 -0.37 7.78 -11.00
CA ASP A 82 -0.80 8.37 -9.74
C ASP A 82 -1.71 7.43 -8.95
N ILE A 83 -1.65 7.51 -7.61
CA ILE A 83 -2.69 6.96 -6.75
C ILE A 83 -3.66 8.06 -6.40
N HIS A 84 -4.94 7.77 -6.55
CA HIS A 84 -6.05 8.65 -6.20
C HIS A 84 -6.90 8.05 -5.10
N LEU A 85 -7.58 8.90 -4.31
CA LEU A 85 -8.71 8.49 -3.48
C LEU A 85 -9.97 8.41 -4.34
N GLY A 86 -10.74 7.34 -4.18
CA GLY A 86 -12.02 7.15 -4.88
C GLY A 86 -12.40 5.67 -4.93
N GLU A 87 -13.70 5.44 -4.87
CA GLU A 87 -14.30 4.13 -5.09
C GLU A 87 -14.36 3.83 -6.60
N MET A 88 -14.70 2.59 -6.95
CA MET A 88 -14.88 2.19 -8.34
C MET A 88 -15.94 3.07 -9.04
N GLY A 89 -15.60 3.62 -10.21
CA GLY A 89 -16.47 4.50 -10.98
C GLY A 89 -16.55 5.95 -10.49
N HIS A 90 -15.82 6.33 -9.46
CA HIS A 90 -15.76 7.70 -8.95
C HIS A 90 -14.35 8.28 -9.06
N ASN A 91 -14.24 9.49 -9.63
CA ASN A 91 -12.98 10.21 -9.65
C ASN A 91 -12.72 10.89 -8.30
N GLY A 92 -11.45 10.99 -7.93
CA GLY A 92 -11.02 11.64 -6.71
C GLY A 92 -9.64 12.27 -6.85
N GLU A 93 -9.18 12.89 -5.78
CA GLU A 93 -7.92 13.61 -5.77
C GLU A 93 -6.70 12.70 -5.82
N THR A 94 -5.60 13.20 -6.40
CA THR A 94 -4.30 12.55 -6.36
C THR A 94 -3.72 12.63 -4.95
N VAL A 95 -3.28 11.49 -4.43
CA VAL A 95 -2.65 11.39 -3.09
C VAL A 95 -1.22 10.88 -3.13
N VAL A 96 -0.77 10.27 -4.23
CA VAL A 96 0.64 9.90 -4.46
C VAL A 96 0.97 9.99 -5.94
N ASP A 97 2.10 10.63 -6.26
CA ASP A 97 2.72 10.61 -7.59
C ASP A 97 3.74 9.46 -7.64
N LEU A 98 3.55 8.51 -8.55
CA LEU A 98 4.39 7.33 -8.72
C LEU A 98 5.45 7.51 -9.82
N LEU A 99 5.27 8.52 -10.68
CA LEU A 99 6.17 8.85 -11.77
C LEU A 99 6.81 10.22 -11.51
N ASN A 100 7.91 10.23 -10.74
CA ASN A 100 8.65 11.47 -10.50
C ASN A 100 9.34 12.00 -11.75
N ASP A 101 9.67 13.30 -11.77
CA ASP A 101 10.20 14.05 -12.93
C ASP A 101 11.43 13.42 -13.60
N SER A 102 12.24 12.68 -12.85
CA SER A 102 13.42 11.98 -13.39
C SER A 102 13.07 10.79 -14.29
N LYS A 103 11.82 10.32 -14.26
CA LYS A 103 11.34 9.17 -15.05
C LYS A 103 10.37 9.55 -16.17
N LYS A 104 9.98 10.82 -16.30
CA LYS A 104 9.04 11.32 -17.32
C LYS A 104 9.58 11.35 -18.75
N ASN A 105 10.88 11.09 -18.95
CA ASN A 105 11.47 11.12 -20.29
C ASN A 105 11.28 9.78 -21.02
N GLY A 106 10.08 9.58 -21.57
CA GLY A 106 9.85 8.59 -22.64
C GLY A 106 9.85 7.15 -22.18
N ILE A 107 8.84 6.78 -21.41
CA ILE A 107 8.55 5.38 -21.13
C ILE A 107 7.86 4.79 -22.35
N ARG A 108 8.65 4.18 -23.24
CA ARG A 108 8.17 3.53 -24.47
C ARG A 108 7.87 2.06 -24.19
N GLN A 109 6.88 1.53 -24.93
CA GLN A 109 6.43 0.12 -25.02
C GLN A 109 6.99 -0.86 -23.97
N GLU A 110 6.11 -1.55 -23.23
CA GLU A 110 6.41 -2.50 -22.15
C GLU A 110 7.26 -1.91 -21.01
N THR A 111 6.72 -0.95 -20.30
CA THR A 111 7.44 -0.28 -19.21
C THR A 111 7.12 -0.88 -17.86
N SER A 112 8.18 -1.07 -17.08
CA SER A 112 8.07 -1.38 -15.66
C SER A 112 8.55 -0.20 -14.82
N ILE A 113 7.61 0.47 -14.15
CA ILE A 113 7.88 1.53 -13.16
C ILE A 113 7.98 0.87 -11.79
N ARG A 114 8.97 1.25 -10.99
CA ARG A 114 9.17 0.72 -9.64
C ARG A 114 9.63 1.83 -8.71
N GLY A 115 9.20 1.74 -7.46
CA GLY A 115 9.64 2.67 -6.44
C GLY A 115 9.15 2.30 -5.05
N ASN A 116 9.29 3.27 -4.18
CA ASN A 116 8.83 3.20 -2.80
C ASN A 116 7.94 4.42 -2.55
N ILE A 117 6.95 4.26 -1.69
CA ILE A 117 6.11 5.33 -1.16
C ILE A 117 6.39 5.42 0.34
N ASN A 118 6.68 6.61 0.81
CA ASN A 118 6.85 6.98 2.21
C ASN A 118 5.79 8.02 2.61
N SER A 119 5.67 8.35 3.87
CA SER A 119 4.73 9.39 4.32
C SER A 119 4.99 10.78 3.73
N SER A 120 6.25 11.08 3.38
CA SER A 120 6.61 12.34 2.71
C SER A 120 6.13 12.45 1.25
N ASP A 121 5.72 11.34 0.64
CA ASP A 121 5.22 11.32 -0.75
C ASP A 121 3.70 11.52 -0.81
N LEU A 122 3.04 11.61 0.35
CA LEU A 122 1.60 11.81 0.46
C LEU A 122 1.24 13.26 0.11
N LYS A 123 0.14 13.42 -0.65
CA LYS A 123 -0.39 14.69 -1.15
C LYS A 123 -1.89 14.83 -0.86
N GLY A 124 -2.47 15.95 -1.26
CA GLY A 124 -3.91 16.21 -1.14
C GLY A 124 -4.37 16.07 0.30
N SER A 125 -5.48 15.41 0.54
CA SER A 125 -6.03 15.20 1.89
C SER A 125 -5.20 14.28 2.77
N LEU A 126 -4.21 13.56 2.19
CA LEU A 126 -3.26 12.74 2.94
C LEU A 126 -1.94 13.46 3.22
N GLU A 127 -1.73 14.70 2.76
CA GLU A 127 -0.52 15.47 3.05
C GLU A 127 -0.31 15.64 4.56
N GLY A 128 0.90 15.35 5.02
CA GLY A 128 1.26 15.38 6.45
C GLY A 128 0.68 14.24 7.31
N LYS A 129 -0.08 13.31 6.71
CA LYS A 129 -0.57 12.12 7.39
C LYS A 129 0.50 11.03 7.46
N VAL A 130 0.21 9.98 8.21
CA VAL A 130 1.06 8.80 8.29
C VAL A 130 0.73 7.81 7.16
N LEU A 131 1.72 7.01 6.74
CA LEU A 131 1.53 6.07 5.63
C LEU A 131 0.42 5.04 5.89
N THR A 132 0.13 4.74 7.15
CA THR A 132 -0.97 3.85 7.54
C THR A 132 -2.34 4.36 7.11
N ASP A 133 -2.54 5.67 6.93
CA ASP A 133 -3.81 6.23 6.43
C ASP A 133 -4.02 5.84 4.96
N LEU A 134 -2.98 5.94 4.13
CA LEU A 134 -3.03 5.43 2.75
C LEU A 134 -3.26 3.91 2.74
N ILE A 135 -2.54 3.15 3.57
CA ILE A 135 -2.70 1.69 3.67
C ILE A 135 -4.13 1.32 4.08
N LEU A 136 -4.76 2.09 4.97
CA LEU A 136 -6.16 1.89 5.36
C LEU A 136 -7.11 2.15 4.20
N ALA A 137 -6.93 3.26 3.45
CA ALA A 137 -7.71 3.55 2.26
C ALA A 137 -7.57 2.43 1.20
N MET A 138 -6.35 1.92 0.98
CA MET A 138 -6.11 0.78 0.09
C MET A 138 -6.81 -0.50 0.59
N LYS A 139 -6.80 -0.78 1.90
CA LYS A 139 -7.51 -1.93 2.49
C LYS A 139 -9.03 -1.84 2.32
N ASN A 140 -9.58 -0.63 2.37
CA ASN A 140 -11.00 -0.37 2.20
C ASN A 140 -11.45 -0.36 0.73
N GLY A 141 -10.50 -0.45 -0.23
CA GLY A 141 -10.82 -0.40 -1.66
C GLY A 141 -11.25 1.00 -2.14
N THR A 142 -10.88 2.06 -1.41
CA THR A 142 -11.17 3.45 -1.74
C THR A 142 -9.99 4.17 -2.39
N THR A 143 -9.13 3.42 -3.09
CA THR A 143 -8.01 3.96 -3.85
C THR A 143 -7.94 3.30 -5.22
N TYR A 144 -7.51 4.06 -6.21
CA TYR A 144 -7.24 3.53 -7.54
C TYR A 144 -5.91 4.09 -8.08
N ILE A 145 -5.34 3.38 -9.04
CA ILE A 145 -4.21 3.86 -9.82
C ILE A 145 -4.71 4.36 -11.17
N ASN A 146 -4.20 5.50 -11.61
CA ASN A 146 -4.44 6.11 -12.91
C ASN A 146 -3.11 6.24 -13.67
N ILE A 147 -3.15 6.01 -14.98
CA ILE A 147 -2.03 6.21 -15.90
C ILE A 147 -2.50 7.18 -16.98
N ASP A 148 -1.76 8.25 -17.16
CA ASP A 148 -2.04 9.26 -18.18
C ASP A 148 -1.08 9.16 -19.34
N THR A 149 -1.53 9.65 -20.50
CA THR A 149 -0.75 9.78 -21.73
C THR A 149 -1.00 11.16 -22.34
N PRO A 150 -0.23 11.58 -23.36
CA PRO A 150 -0.51 12.82 -24.08
C PRO A 150 -1.88 12.84 -24.80
N TYR A 151 -2.49 11.68 -25.04
CA TYR A 151 -3.80 11.56 -25.69
C TYR A 151 -4.95 11.57 -24.70
N HIS A 152 -4.69 11.13 -23.45
CA HIS A 152 -5.65 11.05 -22.35
C HIS A 152 -4.99 11.57 -21.06
N GLU A 153 -4.93 12.91 -20.94
CA GLU A 153 -4.28 13.61 -19.82
C GLU A 153 -5.01 13.43 -18.47
N ASN A 154 -6.24 12.92 -18.48
CA ASN A 154 -7.06 12.67 -17.29
C ASN A 154 -7.31 11.17 -17.05
N GLY A 155 -6.54 10.32 -17.69
CA GLY A 155 -6.61 8.86 -17.58
C GLY A 155 -6.68 8.15 -18.92
N GLU A 156 -5.64 7.44 -19.28
CA GLU A 156 -5.60 6.48 -20.39
C GLU A 156 -6.13 5.13 -19.91
N ILE A 157 -5.63 4.63 -18.78
CA ILE A 157 -6.08 3.41 -18.12
C ILE A 157 -6.13 3.60 -16.60
N ARG A 158 -7.09 2.94 -15.98
CA ARG A 158 -7.33 2.99 -14.53
C ARG A 158 -7.53 1.58 -13.97
N GLY A 159 -7.18 1.38 -12.68
CA GLY A 159 -7.48 0.15 -11.97
C GLY A 159 -7.71 0.37 -10.47
N GLN A 160 -8.79 -0.20 -9.93
CA GLN A 160 -9.03 -0.17 -8.49
C GLN A 160 -7.95 -0.98 -7.76
N ILE A 161 -7.41 -0.42 -6.68
CA ILE A 161 -6.42 -1.11 -5.85
C ILE A 161 -7.17 -2.01 -4.88
N ILE A 162 -6.91 -3.32 -4.95
CA ILE A 162 -7.56 -4.32 -4.11
C ILE A 162 -6.53 -5.07 -3.26
N LYS A 163 -6.90 -5.38 -2.02
CA LYS A 163 -6.09 -6.20 -1.13
C LYS A 163 -6.05 -7.64 -1.62
N LEU A 164 -4.86 -8.22 -1.68
CA LEU A 164 -4.69 -9.65 -1.89
C LEU A 164 -4.82 -10.37 -0.54
N ASP A 165 -5.91 -11.12 -0.36
CA ASP A 165 -6.02 -11.99 0.78
C ASP A 165 -5.04 -13.15 0.64
N SER A 166 -4.34 -13.51 1.73
CA SER A 166 -3.55 -14.73 1.80
C SER A 166 -4.53 -15.90 1.66
N ILE A 167 -4.51 -16.58 0.53
CA ILE A 167 -5.24 -17.82 0.35
C ILE A 167 -4.65 -18.81 1.36
N ASN A 168 -5.41 -19.13 2.41
CA ASN A 168 -5.10 -20.23 3.30
C ASN A 168 -5.23 -21.53 2.49
N LEU A 169 -4.11 -22.04 1.97
CA LEU A 169 -4.00 -23.34 1.30
C LEU A 169 -4.16 -24.54 2.28
N THR A 170 -4.77 -24.33 3.44
CA THR A 170 -4.97 -25.37 4.47
C THR A 170 -6.38 -25.99 4.47
N LYS A 171 -7.07 -26.04 3.33
CA LYS A 171 -8.28 -26.86 3.19
C LYS A 171 -8.32 -27.55 1.84
N VAL A 172 -7.45 -28.55 1.67
CA VAL A 172 -7.69 -29.72 0.80
C VAL A 172 -7.13 -30.91 1.55
N ASN A 173 -7.96 -31.52 2.36
CA ASN A 173 -7.87 -32.91 2.80
C ASN A 173 -9.18 -33.60 2.39
#